data_d52c9a93e7e125841697f712a2de221f
#
_entry.id   d52c9a93e7e125841697f712a2de221f
#
_cell.length_a   1.000
_cell.length_b   1.000
_cell.length_c   1.000
_cell.angle_alpha   90.00
_cell.angle_beta   90.00
_cell.angle_gamma   90.00
#
_symmetry.space_group_name_H-M   'P 1'
#
loop_
_entity.id
_entity.type
_entity.pdbx_description
1 polymer ?
#
loop_
_entity_poly.entity_id
_entity_poly.type
_entity_poly.pdbx_seq_one_letter_code
_entity_poly.pdbx_strand_id
1 'polypeptide(L)'
;VAWFAAAGALNLQAWVSLILFAVLAALVILLVMVAVAGSLNPSRQDFAWFIRLRRPRWLVFESLIPLIWLLIYGCFYISAWLTWQASWSGLWMAAYLLQLVLVQSYTLLICRSRSLGRGTAIGFAGWVWGIALTLGIRAVSPLAAALLLPYLLWSPVGTWVTWQMRQLNR
;
A
#
# COMPACT_ATOMS: atom_id res chain seq x y z
N VAL A 1 2.40 24.92 24.82
CA VAL A 1 1.78 26.25 25.04
C VAL A 1 2.27 27.25 23.98
N ALA A 2 3.55 27.22 23.55
CA ALA A 2 4.07 28.13 22.53
C ALA A 2 3.44 27.94 21.11
N TRP A 3 2.99 26.75 20.75
CA TRP A 3 2.35 26.43 19.47
C TRP A 3 0.96 27.08 19.31
N PHE A 4 0.20 27.22 20.39
CA PHE A 4 -1.11 27.86 20.35
C PHE A 4 -1.02 29.39 20.21
N ALA A 5 0.06 30.01 20.70
CA ALA A 5 0.30 31.43 20.54
C ALA A 5 0.71 31.80 19.09
N ALA A 6 1.41 30.92 18.39
CA ALA A 6 1.75 31.12 16.97
C ALA A 6 0.56 30.90 16.03
N ALA A 7 -0.37 30.02 16.38
CA ALA A 7 -1.57 29.75 15.58
C ALA A 7 -2.53 30.95 15.48
N GLY A 8 -2.55 31.83 16.49
CA GLY A 8 -3.39 33.07 16.47
C GLY A 8 -2.85 34.18 15.59
N ALA A 9 -1.62 34.07 15.07
CA ALA A 9 -0.98 35.09 14.25
C ALA A 9 -1.10 34.85 12.73
N LEU A 10 -1.57 33.68 12.29
CA LEU A 10 -1.79 33.41 10.87
C LEU A 10 -3.06 34.13 10.40
N ASN A 11 -2.92 34.94 9.36
CA ASN A 11 -4.07 35.55 8.72
C ASN A 11 -4.91 34.51 7.94
N LEU A 12 -6.16 34.81 7.62
CA LEU A 12 -7.06 33.91 6.90
C LEU A 12 -6.44 33.35 5.61
N GLN A 13 -5.65 34.14 4.91
CA GLN A 13 -5.02 33.79 3.66
C GLN A 13 -3.96 32.67 3.86
N ALA A 14 -3.19 32.72 4.95
CA ALA A 14 -2.24 31.67 5.30
C ALA A 14 -2.94 30.34 5.64
N TRP A 15 -4.05 30.38 6.37
CA TRP A 15 -4.86 29.18 6.65
C TRP A 15 -5.44 28.57 5.37
N VAL A 16 -5.99 29.39 4.47
CA VAL A 16 -6.51 28.92 3.17
C VAL A 16 -5.40 28.26 2.35
N SER A 17 -4.21 28.86 2.30
CA SER A 17 -3.07 28.28 1.57
C SER A 17 -2.65 26.93 2.14
N LEU A 18 -2.55 26.79 3.46
CA LEU A 18 -2.20 25.53 4.11
C LEU A 18 -3.22 24.41 3.81
N ILE A 19 -4.51 24.74 3.87
CA ILE A 19 -5.58 23.79 3.55
C ILE A 19 -5.50 23.37 2.07
N LEU A 20 -5.30 24.31 1.15
CA LEU A 20 -5.18 24.03 -0.27
C LEU A 20 -3.98 23.12 -0.56
N PHE A 21 -2.82 23.35 0.06
CA PHE A 21 -1.65 22.47 -0.08
C PHE A 21 -1.90 21.07 0.48
N ALA A 22 -2.56 20.95 1.63
CA ALA A 22 -2.89 19.66 2.22
C ALA A 22 -3.85 18.85 1.32
N VAL A 23 -4.88 19.51 0.77
CA VAL A 23 -5.84 18.91 -0.16
C VAL A 23 -5.17 18.52 -1.47
N LEU A 24 -4.33 19.39 -2.03
CA LEU A 24 -3.59 19.10 -3.27
C LEU A 24 -2.68 17.88 -3.10
N ALA A 25 -1.94 17.81 -2.00
CA ALA A 25 -1.10 16.64 -1.69
C ALA A 25 -1.94 15.35 -1.59
N ALA A 26 -3.08 15.40 -0.90
CA ALA A 26 -3.99 14.27 -0.80
C ALA A 26 -4.48 13.81 -2.19
N LEU A 27 -4.88 14.73 -3.05
CA LEU A 27 -5.33 14.43 -4.42
C LEU A 27 -4.19 13.83 -5.27
N VAL A 28 -2.98 14.39 -5.19
CA VAL A 28 -1.82 13.86 -5.94
C VAL A 28 -1.49 12.43 -5.50
N ILE A 29 -1.46 12.15 -4.20
CA ILE A 29 -1.21 10.80 -3.67
C ILE A 29 -2.29 9.84 -4.19
N LEU A 30 -3.56 10.23 -4.14
CA LEU A 30 -4.67 9.41 -4.64
C LEU A 30 -4.54 9.14 -6.13
N LEU A 31 -4.25 10.15 -6.94
CA LEU A 31 -4.07 10.01 -8.39
C LEU A 31 -2.92 9.07 -8.73
N VAL A 32 -1.80 9.18 -8.02
CA VAL A 32 -0.65 8.27 -8.19
C VAL A 32 -1.05 6.84 -7.84
N MET A 33 -1.77 6.63 -6.73
CA MET A 33 -2.25 5.29 -6.35
C MET A 33 -3.16 4.68 -7.42
N VAL A 34 -4.12 5.45 -7.93
CA VAL A 34 -5.04 5.00 -8.99
C VAL A 34 -4.29 4.72 -10.28
N ALA A 35 -3.35 5.58 -10.68
CA ALA A 35 -2.54 5.40 -11.89
C ALA A 35 -1.68 4.13 -11.81
N VAL A 36 -1.01 3.87 -10.68
CA VAL A 36 -0.21 2.66 -10.47
C VAL A 36 -1.11 1.42 -10.46
N ALA A 37 -2.26 1.46 -9.77
CA ALA A 37 -3.21 0.36 -9.74
C ALA A 37 -3.75 0.05 -11.15
N GLY A 38 -4.10 1.06 -11.94
CA GLY A 38 -4.56 0.88 -13.31
C GLY A 38 -3.48 0.31 -14.25
N SER A 39 -2.24 0.81 -14.11
CA SER A 39 -1.12 0.41 -14.97
C SER A 39 -0.60 -1.01 -14.69
N LEU A 40 -0.67 -1.45 -13.43
CA LEU A 40 -0.16 -2.75 -12.97
C LEU A 40 -1.27 -3.80 -12.77
N ASN A 41 -2.46 -3.57 -13.33
CA ASN A 41 -3.54 -4.53 -13.28
C ASN A 41 -3.36 -5.61 -14.36
N PRO A 42 -3.51 -6.91 -14.05
CA PRO A 42 -3.43 -7.96 -15.04
C PRO A 42 -4.59 -7.89 -16.05
N SER A 43 -4.35 -8.38 -17.28
CA SER A 43 -5.43 -8.51 -18.26
C SER A 43 -6.52 -9.48 -17.77
N ARG A 44 -7.75 -9.33 -18.28
CA ARG A 44 -8.85 -10.25 -17.97
C ARG A 44 -8.51 -11.71 -18.28
N GLN A 45 -7.78 -11.94 -19.36
CA GLN A 45 -7.37 -13.29 -19.79
C GLN A 45 -6.35 -13.90 -18.83
N ASP A 46 -5.33 -13.10 -18.41
CA ASP A 46 -4.33 -13.55 -17.46
C ASP A 46 -4.93 -13.82 -16.09
N PHE A 47 -5.85 -12.97 -15.65
CA PHE A 47 -6.54 -13.13 -14.38
C PHE A 47 -7.49 -14.35 -14.38
N ALA A 48 -8.12 -14.67 -15.52
CA ALA A 48 -8.96 -15.86 -15.65
C ALA A 48 -8.19 -17.16 -15.41
N TRP A 49 -6.89 -17.23 -15.78
CA TRP A 49 -6.03 -18.36 -15.44
C TRP A 49 -5.83 -18.46 -13.92
N PHE A 50 -5.54 -17.33 -13.24
CA PHE A 50 -5.32 -17.29 -11.80
C PHE A 50 -6.56 -17.74 -11.00
N ILE A 51 -7.76 -17.38 -11.44
CA ILE A 51 -9.02 -17.77 -10.77
C ILE A 51 -9.23 -19.29 -10.81
N ARG A 52 -8.80 -20.00 -11.86
CA ARG A 52 -8.97 -21.44 -12.02
C ARG A 52 -8.03 -22.29 -11.16
N LEU A 53 -7.05 -21.67 -10.50
CA LEU A 53 -6.08 -22.40 -9.67
C LEU A 53 -6.75 -22.95 -8.40
N ARG A 54 -6.26 -24.13 -7.97
CA ARG A 54 -6.71 -24.75 -6.71
C ARG A 54 -6.26 -23.91 -5.53
N ARG A 55 -7.18 -23.66 -4.59
CA ARG A 55 -6.93 -22.89 -3.37
C ARG A 55 -6.80 -23.80 -2.15
N PRO A 56 -6.07 -23.39 -1.11
CA PRO A 56 -6.03 -24.09 0.17
C PRO A 56 -7.43 -24.19 0.77
N ARG A 57 -7.79 -25.35 1.33
CA ARG A 57 -9.14 -25.58 1.90
C ARG A 57 -9.46 -24.67 3.10
N TRP A 58 -8.46 -24.19 3.81
CA TRP A 58 -8.64 -23.31 4.96
C TRP A 58 -8.94 -21.84 4.57
N LEU A 59 -8.83 -21.48 3.28
CA LEU A 59 -9.09 -20.13 2.79
C LEU A 59 -10.60 -19.89 2.62
N VAL A 60 -11.37 -20.08 3.69
CA VAL A 60 -12.83 -19.92 3.69
C VAL A 60 -13.31 -18.47 3.61
N PHE A 61 -12.40 -17.51 3.86
CA PHE A 61 -12.65 -16.07 3.86
C PHE A 61 -12.20 -15.38 2.56
N GLU A 62 -12.03 -16.11 1.46
CA GLU A 62 -11.57 -15.55 0.17
C GLU A 62 -12.44 -14.38 -0.31
N SER A 63 -13.73 -14.40 -0.05
CA SER A 63 -14.67 -13.33 -0.37
C SER A 63 -14.40 -12.01 0.37
N LEU A 64 -13.70 -12.05 1.51
CA LEU A 64 -13.34 -10.87 2.30
C LEU A 64 -12.03 -10.23 1.83
N ILE A 65 -11.24 -10.92 0.99
CA ILE A 65 -9.95 -10.40 0.52
C ILE A 65 -10.05 -9.01 -0.12
N PRO A 66 -11.04 -8.72 -0.99
CA PRO A 66 -11.18 -7.37 -1.56
C PRO A 66 -11.41 -6.29 -0.49
N LEU A 67 -12.20 -6.59 0.55
CA LEU A 67 -12.46 -5.66 1.65
C LEU A 67 -11.21 -5.41 2.49
N ILE A 68 -10.43 -6.46 2.76
CA ILE A 68 -9.14 -6.35 3.47
C ILE A 68 -8.19 -5.44 2.69
N TRP A 69 -8.09 -5.61 1.37
CA TRP A 69 -7.27 -4.76 0.52
C TRP A 69 -7.77 -3.32 0.48
N LEU A 70 -9.07 -3.09 0.46
CA LEU A 70 -9.66 -1.74 0.53
C LEU A 70 -9.23 -1.04 1.83
N LEU A 71 -9.30 -1.74 2.98
CA LEU A 71 -8.82 -1.23 4.26
C LEU A 71 -7.31 -0.91 4.21
N ILE A 72 -6.50 -1.84 3.69
CA ILE A 72 -5.04 -1.67 3.57
C ILE A 72 -4.70 -0.45 2.71
N TYR A 73 -5.34 -0.27 1.55
CA TYR A 73 -5.10 0.88 0.69
C TYR A 73 -5.57 2.19 1.33
N GLY A 74 -6.69 2.19 2.05
CA GLY A 74 -7.14 3.35 2.82
C GLY A 74 -6.13 3.75 3.89
N CYS A 75 -5.66 2.80 4.69
CA CYS A 75 -4.62 3.04 5.70
C CYS A 75 -3.31 3.51 5.07
N PHE A 76 -2.90 2.90 3.96
CA PHE A 76 -1.70 3.27 3.21
C PHE A 76 -1.77 4.71 2.68
N TYR A 77 -2.91 5.09 2.12
CA TYR A 77 -3.18 6.45 1.64
C TYR A 77 -3.05 7.49 2.76
N ILE A 78 -3.73 7.25 3.88
CA ILE A 78 -3.69 8.16 5.03
C ILE A 78 -2.27 8.22 5.61
N SER A 79 -1.57 7.09 5.69
CA SER A 79 -0.17 7.01 6.13
C SER A 79 0.76 7.87 5.26
N ALA A 80 0.67 7.75 3.94
CA ALA A 80 1.46 8.54 3.00
C ALA A 80 1.17 10.05 3.13
N TRP A 81 -0.11 10.41 3.25
CA TRP A 81 -0.51 11.80 3.43
C TRP A 81 0.00 12.39 4.75
N LEU A 82 -0.14 11.69 5.87
CA LEU A 82 0.40 12.12 7.17
C LEU A 82 1.92 12.26 7.15
N THR A 83 2.62 11.33 6.48
CA THR A 83 4.08 11.41 6.32
C THR A 83 4.49 12.63 5.51
N TRP A 84 3.77 12.93 4.43
CA TRP A 84 4.01 14.14 3.65
C TRP A 84 3.83 15.39 4.50
N GLN A 85 2.73 15.49 5.24
CA GLN A 85 2.46 16.66 6.10
C GLN A 85 3.50 16.85 7.21
N ALA A 86 4.09 15.75 7.70
CA ALA A 86 5.08 15.80 8.77
C ALA A 86 6.52 16.10 8.27
N SER A 87 6.86 15.72 7.03
CA SER A 87 8.27 15.75 6.56
C SER A 87 8.51 16.55 5.30
N TRP A 88 7.49 16.77 4.45
CA TRP A 88 7.62 17.39 3.10
C TRP A 88 8.70 16.72 2.24
N SER A 89 8.99 15.43 2.48
CA SER A 89 10.12 14.72 1.91
C SER A 89 9.72 13.89 0.69
N GLY A 90 10.26 14.26 -0.49
CA GLY A 90 10.11 13.47 -1.70
C GLY A 90 10.73 12.07 -1.58
N LEU A 91 11.76 11.89 -0.74
CA LEU A 91 12.38 10.58 -0.49
C LEU A 91 11.38 9.59 0.14
N TRP A 92 10.61 10.05 1.15
CA TRP A 92 9.56 9.22 1.74
C TRP A 92 8.46 8.90 0.74
N MET A 93 8.07 9.85 -0.11
CA MET A 93 7.08 9.59 -1.16
C MET A 93 7.58 8.57 -2.19
N ALA A 94 8.87 8.64 -2.56
CA ALA A 94 9.49 7.62 -3.42
C ALA A 94 9.50 6.24 -2.75
N ALA A 95 9.73 6.16 -1.44
CA ALA A 95 9.68 4.92 -0.67
C ALA A 95 8.25 4.33 -0.62
N TYR A 96 7.22 5.17 -0.46
CA TYR A 96 5.81 4.77 -0.58
C TYR A 96 5.45 4.32 -1.99
N LEU A 97 5.94 5.02 -3.02
CA LEU A 97 5.72 4.63 -4.41
C LEU A 97 6.33 3.26 -4.70
N LEU A 98 7.55 2.99 -4.24
CA LEU A 98 8.17 1.67 -4.36
C LEU A 98 7.33 0.58 -3.67
N GLN A 99 6.85 0.85 -2.44
CA GLN A 99 5.97 -0.08 -1.74
C GLN A 99 4.70 -0.36 -2.55
N LEU A 100 4.06 0.66 -3.08
CA LEU A 100 2.85 0.54 -3.90
C LEU A 100 3.10 -0.29 -5.17
N VAL A 101 4.22 -0.04 -5.87
CA VAL A 101 4.62 -0.79 -7.07
C VAL A 101 4.87 -2.27 -6.73
N LEU A 102 5.55 -2.58 -5.63
CA LEU A 102 5.78 -3.95 -5.18
C LEU A 102 4.46 -4.69 -4.90
N VAL A 103 3.53 -4.02 -4.21
CA VAL A 103 2.20 -4.59 -3.90
C VAL A 103 1.39 -4.82 -5.17
N GLN A 104 1.30 -3.83 -6.06
CA GLN A 104 0.49 -3.94 -7.28
C GLN A 104 1.09 -4.90 -8.31
N SER A 105 2.41 -4.97 -8.42
CA SER A 105 3.07 -5.92 -9.33
C SER A 105 2.93 -7.38 -8.92
N TYR A 106 2.56 -7.67 -7.67
CA TYR A 106 2.36 -9.03 -7.17
C TYR A 106 1.39 -9.84 -8.03
N THR A 107 0.15 -9.38 -8.19
CA THR A 107 -0.87 -10.08 -8.98
C THR A 107 -0.54 -10.06 -10.48
N LEU A 108 -0.02 -8.93 -10.99
CA LEU A 108 0.40 -8.81 -12.38
C LEU A 108 1.47 -9.84 -12.73
N LEU A 109 2.52 -9.96 -11.92
CA LEU A 109 3.62 -10.90 -12.16
C LEU A 109 3.17 -12.35 -12.07
N ILE A 110 2.30 -12.71 -11.12
CA ILE A 110 1.70 -14.05 -11.05
C ILE A 110 0.96 -14.36 -12.35
N CYS A 111 0.04 -13.49 -12.74
CA CYS A 111 -0.85 -13.72 -13.86
C CYS A 111 -0.09 -13.73 -15.20
N ARG A 112 0.77 -12.74 -15.44
CA ARG A 112 1.51 -12.59 -16.69
C ARG A 112 2.57 -13.67 -16.89
N SER A 113 3.26 -14.07 -15.82
CA SER A 113 4.29 -15.09 -15.88
C SER A 113 3.76 -16.51 -15.65
N ARG A 114 2.48 -16.66 -15.30
CA ARG A 114 1.84 -17.91 -14.88
C ARG A 114 2.67 -18.64 -13.81
N SER A 115 3.32 -17.89 -12.91
CA SER A 115 4.26 -18.43 -11.92
C SER A 115 3.93 -17.93 -10.52
N LEU A 116 3.36 -18.82 -9.72
CA LEU A 116 3.10 -18.57 -8.30
C LEU A 116 4.40 -18.37 -7.50
N GLY A 117 5.51 -18.97 -7.93
CA GLY A 117 6.81 -18.78 -7.30
C GLY A 117 7.32 -17.33 -7.39
N ARG A 118 7.13 -16.67 -8.56
CA ARG A 118 7.45 -15.24 -8.72
C ARG A 118 6.56 -14.37 -7.83
N GLY A 119 5.27 -14.70 -7.70
CA GLY A 119 4.38 -14.04 -6.77
C GLY A 119 4.85 -14.17 -5.32
N THR A 120 5.22 -15.37 -4.88
CA THR A 120 5.76 -15.57 -3.53
C THR A 120 7.00 -14.70 -3.29
N ALA A 121 7.93 -14.64 -4.25
CA ALA A 121 9.15 -13.86 -4.13
C ALA A 121 8.86 -12.33 -4.02
N ILE A 122 7.98 -11.79 -4.89
CA ILE A 122 7.63 -10.37 -4.87
C ILE A 122 6.81 -10.01 -3.62
N GLY A 123 5.93 -10.91 -3.16
CA GLY A 123 5.17 -10.73 -1.93
C GLY A 123 6.09 -10.65 -0.72
N PHE A 124 7.11 -11.51 -0.65
CA PHE A 124 8.12 -11.47 0.40
C PHE A 124 8.97 -10.18 0.31
N ALA A 125 9.43 -9.79 -0.88
CA ALA A 125 10.18 -8.55 -1.07
C ALA A 125 9.37 -7.32 -0.65
N GLY A 126 8.07 -7.25 -1.02
CA GLY A 126 7.16 -6.20 -0.60
C GLY A 126 6.96 -6.15 0.91
N TRP A 127 6.89 -7.31 1.57
CA TRP A 127 6.79 -7.37 3.04
C TRP A 127 8.05 -6.86 3.73
N VAL A 128 9.23 -7.30 3.29
CA VAL A 128 10.53 -6.83 3.84
C VAL A 128 10.68 -5.32 3.65
N TRP A 129 10.36 -4.81 2.46
CA TRP A 129 10.37 -3.37 2.21
C TRP A 129 9.35 -2.63 3.09
N GLY A 130 8.15 -3.19 3.28
CA GLY A 130 7.13 -2.63 4.16
C GLY A 130 7.59 -2.51 5.60
N ILE A 131 8.34 -3.49 6.13
CA ILE A 131 8.97 -3.40 7.46
C ILE A 131 9.96 -2.24 7.50
N ALA A 132 10.87 -2.14 6.52
CA ALA A 132 11.87 -1.09 6.45
C ALA A 132 11.21 0.31 6.38
N LEU A 133 10.18 0.45 5.53
CA LEU A 133 9.38 1.68 5.42
C LEU A 133 8.73 2.04 6.76
N THR A 134 8.07 1.10 7.42
CA THR A 134 7.38 1.33 8.69
C THR A 134 8.35 1.77 9.79
N LEU A 135 9.51 1.11 9.89
CA LEU A 135 10.54 1.47 10.86
C LEU A 135 11.10 2.88 10.60
N GLY A 136 11.35 3.24 9.33
CA GLY A 136 11.81 4.57 8.96
C GLY A 136 10.77 5.66 9.25
N ILE A 137 9.50 5.42 8.89
CA ILE A 137 8.40 6.36 9.10
C ILE A 137 8.07 6.56 10.58
N ARG A 138 8.33 5.58 11.44
CA ARG A 138 8.09 5.70 12.89
C ARG A 138 8.77 6.93 13.51
N ALA A 139 9.95 7.31 13.03
CA ALA A 139 10.67 8.48 13.49
C ALA A 139 10.03 9.80 13.01
N VAL A 140 9.31 9.78 11.88
CA VAL A 140 8.63 10.94 11.26
C VAL A 140 7.23 11.12 11.85
N SER A 141 6.45 10.03 11.86
CA SER A 141 5.07 10.01 12.35
C SER A 141 4.71 8.61 12.87
N PRO A 142 4.64 8.41 14.19
CA PRO A 142 4.24 7.12 14.77
C PRO A 142 2.86 6.66 14.31
N LEU A 143 1.92 7.60 14.11
CA LEU A 143 0.58 7.29 13.61
C LEU A 143 0.62 6.79 12.16
N ALA A 144 1.41 7.44 11.29
CA ALA A 144 1.60 6.99 9.92
C ALA A 144 2.22 5.58 9.88
N ALA A 145 3.20 5.30 10.73
CA ALA A 145 3.78 3.97 10.86
C ALA A 145 2.76 2.92 11.32
N ALA A 146 1.91 3.25 12.31
CA ALA A 146 0.84 2.36 12.78
C ALA A 146 -0.17 2.01 11.68
N LEU A 147 -0.47 2.94 10.78
CA LEU A 147 -1.36 2.73 9.63
C LEU A 147 -0.78 1.77 8.57
N LEU A 148 0.51 1.45 8.60
CA LEU A 148 1.10 0.41 7.75
C LEU A 148 0.98 -1.01 8.33
N LEU A 149 0.60 -1.15 9.62
CA LEU A 149 0.46 -2.45 10.27
C LEU A 149 -0.55 -3.38 9.59
N PRO A 150 -1.72 -2.94 9.12
CA PRO A 150 -2.65 -3.82 8.40
C PRO A 150 -2.00 -4.51 7.20
N TYR A 151 -1.16 -3.80 6.44
CA TYR A 151 -0.39 -4.41 5.36
C TYR A 151 0.65 -5.41 5.88
N LEU A 152 1.42 -5.07 6.90
CA LEU A 152 2.46 -5.93 7.45
C LEU A 152 1.91 -7.23 8.03
N LEU A 153 0.71 -7.19 8.61
CA LEU A 153 0.02 -8.38 9.14
C LEU A 153 -0.59 -9.23 8.03
N TRP A 154 -1.12 -8.59 6.99
CA TRP A 154 -1.80 -9.30 5.90
C TRP A 154 -0.83 -9.88 4.85
N SER A 155 0.26 -9.19 4.53
CA SER A 155 1.19 -9.58 3.47
C SER A 155 1.80 -10.97 3.65
N PRO A 156 2.22 -11.40 4.86
CA PRO A 156 2.67 -12.79 5.09
C PRO A 156 1.57 -13.82 4.81
N VAL A 157 0.31 -13.52 5.17
CA VAL A 157 -0.83 -14.42 4.93
C VAL A 157 -1.04 -14.60 3.43
N GLY A 158 -1.09 -13.51 2.66
CA GLY A 158 -1.23 -13.56 1.20
C GLY A 158 -0.09 -14.30 0.52
N THR A 159 1.14 -14.06 0.97
CA THR A 159 2.35 -14.73 0.46
C THR A 159 2.32 -16.23 0.77
N TRP A 160 1.89 -16.60 1.97
CA TRP A 160 1.71 -18.00 2.39
C TRP A 160 0.63 -18.72 1.56
N VAL A 161 -0.52 -18.08 1.33
CA VAL A 161 -1.57 -18.59 0.44
C VAL A 161 -1.00 -18.90 -0.92
N THR A 162 -0.26 -17.98 -1.53
CA THR A 162 0.34 -18.16 -2.86
C THR A 162 1.37 -19.29 -2.88
N TRP A 163 2.17 -19.40 -1.84
CA TRP A 163 3.11 -20.50 -1.69
C TRP A 163 2.41 -21.85 -1.60
N GLN A 164 1.33 -21.97 -0.84
CA GLN A 164 0.51 -23.19 -0.77
C GLN A 164 -0.19 -23.48 -2.11
N MET A 165 -0.73 -22.45 -2.78
CA MET A 165 -1.30 -22.62 -4.12
C MET A 165 -0.25 -23.19 -5.09
N ARG A 166 1.01 -22.77 -5.00
CA ARG A 166 2.10 -23.33 -5.81
C ARG A 166 2.28 -24.83 -5.57
N GLN A 167 2.11 -25.31 -4.33
CA GLN A 167 2.21 -26.76 -4.04
C GLN A 167 1.02 -27.55 -4.59
N LEU A 168 -0.18 -26.96 -4.56
CA LEU A 168 -1.42 -27.60 -5.01
C LEU A 168 -1.58 -27.63 -6.54
N ASN A 169 -0.83 -26.82 -7.28
CA ASN A 169 -0.94 -26.62 -8.73
C ASN A 169 0.38 -26.96 -9.47
N ARG A 170 1.18 -27.85 -8.87
CA ARG A 170 2.37 -28.46 -9.50
C ARG A 170 1.98 -29.52 -10.48
#